data_eff2fc25397458c9ecbf932eaf4f3f0f
#
_entry.id   eff2fc25397458c9ecbf932eaf4f3f0f
#
_cell.length_a   1.000
_cell.length_b   1.000
_cell.length_c   1.000
_cell.angle_alpha   90.00
_cell.angle_beta   90.00
_cell.angle_gamma   90.00
#
_symmetry.space_group_name_H-M   'P 1'
#
loop_
_entity.id
_entity.type
_entity.pdbx_description
1 polymer ?
#
loop_
_entity_poly.entity_id
_entity_poly.type
_entity_poly.pdbx_seq_one_letter_code
_entity_poly.pdbx_strand_id
1 'polypeptide(L)'
;MLAVLLLAAAPLWAATTLTQADLKPLAEDDFDAKTAALNKLSQAPAEQAGPILKALQDDALQYAPSVGMVRQDGDKTVDAITGKPVTVKADELESLTLNNSLRTIVDSAASSLELQSPDIAVRTRAINTLFDQPENASREAVEAARKAEADAGLRARLDVIWANTVLAQGADAGRDSRLEAIRILGSDSNPQSRQKVMPLVERDQAGKYKEADEGVRVAAQQAIDQLRSEQRRAELLGNLFAGLSLGSVLLLAALGLAITYGLIGVINMAHGEFLMIGAYATYVVQTLFRAYAPNAFDWYLVAALPASFLAAGIVGFALERLVLRHLYGRPLETLLATFGISLLLMQAVRTIFGAQNVEVANPAWMSGGVEAMAGLVIPYNRIVIILFALGVVTVAWAVLNRTRLGLFVRATTQNRTMAACVGVRTWKVDSYAFAFGAGIAGLGGCALSQIGNVGPDLGQAYIIDSFMVVVLGGVGQLAGTIVGAFGLGIINKFIEPFYGAVLAKIFVLALIVLFIQKRPQGLFALKGRSAEA
;
A
#
# COMPACT_ATOMS: atom_id res chain seq x y z
N MET A 1 -22.29 -47.97 54.69
CA MET A 1 -21.89 -46.76 55.42
C MET A 1 -21.71 -45.62 54.44
N LEU A 2 -22.40 -44.53 54.73
CA LEU A 2 -22.74 -43.38 53.92
C LEU A 2 -21.68 -42.91 52.91
N ALA A 3 -22.08 -42.87 51.64
CA ALA A 3 -21.46 -42.07 50.58
C ALA A 3 -22.16 -40.71 50.56
N VAL A 4 -21.42 -39.66 50.90
CA VAL A 4 -21.87 -38.26 50.81
C VAL A 4 -21.66 -37.83 49.35
N LEU A 5 -22.76 -37.66 48.60
CA LEU A 5 -22.80 -36.98 47.30
C LEU A 5 -22.62 -35.47 47.55
N LEU A 6 -21.46 -34.93 47.27
CA LEU A 6 -21.26 -33.50 47.09
C LEU A 6 -21.77 -33.13 45.69
N LEU A 7 -23.01 -32.65 45.62
CA LEU A 7 -23.51 -31.88 44.48
C LEU A 7 -22.74 -30.55 44.46
N ALA A 8 -21.82 -30.41 43.55
CA ALA A 8 -21.28 -29.11 43.16
C ALA A 8 -22.39 -28.31 42.48
N ALA A 9 -22.95 -27.37 43.22
CA ALA A 9 -23.83 -26.35 42.67
C ALA A 9 -23.00 -25.46 41.73
N ALA A 10 -23.11 -25.66 40.44
CA ALA A 10 -22.72 -24.68 39.45
C ALA A 10 -23.59 -23.44 39.65
N PRO A 11 -23.04 -22.22 39.64
CA PRO A 11 -23.87 -21.04 39.69
C PRO A 11 -24.77 -21.01 38.45
N LEU A 12 -26.07 -21.16 38.65
CA LEU A 12 -27.07 -20.82 37.65
C LEU A 12 -26.95 -19.30 37.39
N TRP A 13 -26.31 -18.94 36.34
CA TRP A 13 -26.51 -17.63 35.72
C TRP A 13 -27.98 -17.60 35.28
N ALA A 14 -28.73 -16.65 35.84
CA ALA A 14 -30.09 -16.36 35.39
C ALA A 14 -29.97 -15.80 33.96
N ALA A 15 -29.97 -16.68 32.97
CA ALA A 15 -30.10 -16.31 31.58
C ALA A 15 -31.43 -15.57 31.44
N THR A 16 -31.37 -14.29 31.10
CA THR A 16 -32.56 -13.46 30.89
C THR A 16 -33.31 -14.03 29.70
N THR A 17 -34.40 -14.71 29.95
CA THR A 17 -35.25 -15.25 28.87
C THR A 17 -35.88 -14.09 28.13
N LEU A 18 -35.64 -14.01 26.81
CA LEU A 18 -36.23 -13.00 25.93
C LEU A 18 -37.75 -13.12 25.93
N THR A 19 -38.41 -11.96 25.99
CA THR A 19 -39.85 -11.82 25.86
C THR A 19 -40.21 -11.00 24.63
N GLN A 20 -41.43 -11.13 24.11
CA GLN A 20 -41.92 -10.29 23.01
C GLN A 20 -41.86 -8.78 23.34
N ALA A 21 -41.99 -8.43 24.63
CA ALA A 21 -41.87 -7.03 25.09
C ALA A 21 -40.44 -6.47 24.92
N ASP A 22 -39.40 -7.34 24.98
CA ASP A 22 -37.99 -6.92 24.81
C ASP A 22 -37.65 -6.66 23.35
N LEU A 23 -38.37 -7.32 22.42
CA LEU A 23 -38.19 -7.16 20.98
C LEU A 23 -39.05 -6.06 20.35
N LYS A 24 -40.16 -5.68 21.01
CA LYS A 24 -41.12 -4.69 20.52
C LYS A 24 -40.46 -3.36 20.11
N PRO A 25 -39.45 -2.81 20.86
CA PRO A 25 -38.78 -1.56 20.47
C PRO A 25 -38.11 -1.62 19.10
N LEU A 26 -37.83 -2.81 18.54
CA LEU A 26 -37.27 -2.94 17.18
C LEU A 26 -38.25 -2.46 16.09
N ALA A 27 -39.56 -2.43 16.38
CA ALA A 27 -40.59 -1.93 15.49
C ALA A 27 -40.86 -0.42 15.66
N GLU A 28 -40.35 0.21 16.70
CA GLU A 28 -40.52 1.63 16.95
C GLU A 28 -39.51 2.48 16.16
N ASP A 29 -39.87 3.72 15.83
CA ASP A 29 -38.96 4.63 15.08
C ASP A 29 -37.97 5.38 15.99
N ASP A 30 -37.53 4.74 17.06
CA ASP A 30 -36.57 5.27 18.02
C ASP A 30 -35.24 4.49 17.93
N PHE A 31 -34.16 5.18 17.56
CA PHE A 31 -32.83 4.60 17.40
C PHE A 31 -32.27 4.06 18.74
N ASP A 32 -32.45 4.81 19.82
CA ASP A 32 -31.92 4.42 21.15
C ASP A 32 -32.68 3.21 21.72
N ALA A 33 -33.99 3.16 21.51
CA ALA A 33 -34.83 2.03 21.89
C ALA A 33 -34.46 0.76 21.07
N LYS A 34 -34.23 0.88 19.77
CA LYS A 34 -33.75 -0.22 18.93
C LYS A 34 -32.38 -0.73 19.38
N THR A 35 -31.46 0.18 19.67
CA THR A 35 -30.11 -0.15 20.14
C THR A 35 -30.16 -0.89 21.49
N ALA A 36 -30.99 -0.44 22.42
CA ALA A 36 -31.19 -1.11 23.71
C ALA A 36 -31.77 -2.52 23.56
N ALA A 37 -32.72 -2.71 22.64
CA ALA A 37 -33.29 -4.03 22.35
C ALA A 37 -32.23 -4.98 21.70
N LEU A 38 -31.41 -4.50 20.78
CA LEU A 38 -30.31 -5.28 20.17
C LEU A 38 -29.25 -5.65 21.23
N ASN A 39 -28.93 -4.77 22.15
CA ASN A 39 -28.00 -5.06 23.24
C ASN A 39 -28.55 -6.12 24.21
N LYS A 40 -29.86 -6.12 24.51
CA LYS A 40 -30.50 -7.21 25.25
C LYS A 40 -30.44 -8.53 24.48
N LEU A 41 -30.69 -8.49 23.17
CA LEU A 41 -30.64 -9.66 22.29
C LEU A 41 -29.24 -10.28 22.26
N SER A 42 -28.19 -9.48 22.25
CA SER A 42 -26.80 -9.96 22.27
C SER A 42 -26.37 -10.64 23.57
N GLN A 43 -27.10 -10.37 24.68
CA GLN A 43 -26.87 -10.95 26.01
C GLN A 43 -27.77 -12.16 26.29
N ALA A 44 -28.69 -12.47 25.39
CA ALA A 44 -29.61 -13.59 25.55
C ALA A 44 -28.95 -14.93 25.15
N PRO A 45 -29.52 -16.09 25.60
CA PRO A 45 -29.01 -17.39 25.23
C PRO A 45 -28.95 -17.57 23.71
N ALA A 46 -27.85 -18.16 23.22
CA ALA A 46 -27.58 -18.33 21.78
C ALA A 46 -28.71 -19.07 21.04
N GLU A 47 -29.36 -20.01 21.71
CA GLU A 47 -30.49 -20.77 21.17
C GLU A 47 -31.70 -19.88 20.82
N GLN A 48 -31.92 -18.80 21.59
CA GLN A 48 -33.00 -17.84 21.36
C GLN A 48 -32.57 -16.69 20.46
N ALA A 49 -31.40 -16.13 20.71
CA ALA A 49 -30.88 -14.97 19.98
C ALA A 49 -30.44 -15.28 18.55
N GLY A 50 -29.81 -16.43 18.34
CA GLY A 50 -29.25 -16.81 17.04
C GLY A 50 -30.25 -16.77 15.87
N PRO A 51 -31.43 -17.46 16.00
CA PRO A 51 -32.45 -17.41 14.95
C PRO A 51 -33.02 -16.02 14.68
N ILE A 52 -33.10 -15.16 15.71
CA ILE A 52 -33.62 -13.79 15.59
C ILE A 52 -32.58 -12.88 14.90
N LEU A 53 -31.32 -12.94 15.32
CA LEU A 53 -30.22 -12.19 14.70
C LEU A 53 -30.04 -12.57 13.23
N LYS A 54 -30.13 -13.87 12.91
CA LYS A 54 -30.10 -14.34 11.54
C LYS A 54 -31.27 -13.79 10.72
N ALA A 55 -32.48 -13.82 11.27
CA ALA A 55 -33.64 -13.24 10.60
C ALA A 55 -33.52 -11.71 10.41
N LEU A 56 -32.84 -11.00 11.32
CA LEU A 56 -32.51 -9.58 11.13
C LEU A 56 -31.47 -9.34 10.02
N GLN A 57 -30.45 -10.20 9.92
CA GLN A 57 -29.44 -10.13 8.84
C GLN A 57 -30.05 -10.41 7.46
N ASP A 58 -30.99 -11.36 7.40
CA ASP A 58 -31.68 -11.78 6.17
C ASP A 58 -32.89 -10.88 5.85
N ASP A 59 -33.14 -9.78 6.58
CA ASP A 59 -34.34 -8.92 6.51
C ASP A 59 -35.67 -9.71 6.61
N ALA A 60 -35.63 -10.85 7.30
CA ALA A 60 -36.75 -11.80 7.44
C ALA A 60 -37.51 -11.66 8.77
N LEU A 61 -37.10 -10.72 9.66
CA LEU A 61 -37.83 -10.40 10.88
C LEU A 61 -38.85 -9.30 10.60
N GLN A 62 -40.10 -9.54 11.01
CA GLN A 62 -41.23 -8.63 10.81
C GLN A 62 -42.03 -8.44 12.11
N TYR A 63 -42.77 -7.37 12.20
CA TYR A 63 -43.67 -7.10 13.32
C TYR A 63 -45.12 -7.27 12.89
N ALA A 64 -45.89 -7.99 13.71
CA ALA A 64 -47.33 -8.13 13.55
C ALA A 64 -48.05 -7.61 14.82
N PRO A 65 -48.91 -6.59 14.74
CA PRO A 65 -49.59 -6.03 15.92
C PRO A 65 -50.40 -7.05 16.73
N SER A 66 -50.88 -8.11 16.07
CA SER A 66 -51.68 -9.17 16.70
C SER A 66 -50.87 -10.22 17.48
N VAL A 67 -49.58 -10.42 17.12
CA VAL A 67 -48.76 -11.52 17.68
C VAL A 67 -47.42 -11.04 18.22
N GLY A 68 -46.90 -9.90 17.77
CA GLY A 68 -45.59 -9.37 18.10
C GLY A 68 -44.55 -9.65 16.99
N MET A 69 -43.29 -9.90 17.38
CA MET A 69 -42.21 -10.20 16.42
C MET A 69 -42.35 -11.61 15.87
N VAL A 70 -42.32 -11.71 14.55
CA VAL A 70 -42.38 -12.96 13.80
C VAL A 70 -41.24 -13.03 12.81
N ARG A 71 -40.74 -14.24 12.49
CA ARG A 71 -39.75 -14.48 11.48
C ARG A 71 -40.26 -15.42 10.40
N GLN A 72 -39.77 -15.27 9.19
CA GLN A 72 -40.04 -16.23 8.13
C GLN A 72 -39.06 -17.40 8.22
N ASP A 73 -39.56 -18.61 8.21
CA ASP A 73 -38.81 -19.85 8.18
C ASP A 73 -39.30 -20.69 6.98
N GLY A 74 -38.65 -20.48 5.83
CA GLY A 74 -39.14 -20.96 4.52
C GLY A 74 -40.48 -20.32 4.18
N ASP A 75 -41.50 -21.16 3.91
CA ASP A 75 -42.86 -20.72 3.56
C ASP A 75 -43.76 -20.48 4.79
N LYS A 76 -43.23 -20.61 6.00
CA LYS A 76 -44.02 -20.51 7.25
C LYS A 76 -43.60 -19.32 8.07
N THR A 77 -44.58 -18.58 8.58
CA THR A 77 -44.36 -17.54 9.60
C THR A 77 -44.38 -18.19 10.99
N VAL A 78 -43.32 -17.93 11.76
CA VAL A 78 -43.18 -18.48 13.10
C VAL A 78 -42.95 -17.33 14.11
N ASP A 79 -43.39 -17.52 15.33
CA ASP A 79 -43.07 -16.60 16.45
C ASP A 79 -41.54 -16.52 16.60
N ALA A 80 -40.99 -15.30 16.70
CA ALA A 80 -39.55 -15.06 16.66
C ALA A 80 -38.81 -15.73 17.83
N ILE A 81 -39.43 -15.83 19.00
CA ILE A 81 -38.84 -16.37 20.24
C ILE A 81 -39.07 -17.87 20.36
N THR A 82 -40.36 -18.29 20.24
CA THR A 82 -40.74 -19.67 20.52
C THR A 82 -40.56 -20.60 19.31
N GLY A 83 -40.41 -20.08 18.09
CA GLY A 83 -40.31 -20.84 16.84
C GLY A 83 -41.60 -21.57 16.45
N LYS A 84 -42.73 -21.33 17.15
CA LYS A 84 -44.01 -21.97 16.86
C LYS A 84 -44.67 -21.33 15.63
N PRO A 85 -45.30 -22.11 14.75
CA PRO A 85 -46.02 -21.54 13.61
C PRO A 85 -47.17 -20.67 14.09
N VAL A 86 -47.27 -19.46 13.48
CA VAL A 86 -48.35 -18.51 13.73
C VAL A 86 -49.01 -18.12 12.42
N THR A 87 -50.33 -17.97 12.45
CA THR A 87 -51.08 -17.56 11.27
C THR A 87 -51.33 -16.06 11.37
N VAL A 88 -50.62 -15.29 10.54
CA VAL A 88 -50.77 -13.83 10.44
C VAL A 88 -51.15 -13.49 8.99
N LYS A 89 -52.02 -12.51 8.80
CA LYS A 89 -52.37 -12.06 7.46
C LYS A 89 -51.25 -11.24 6.88
N ALA A 90 -51.01 -11.36 5.60
CA ALA A 90 -49.88 -10.71 4.91
C ALA A 90 -49.94 -9.15 4.99
N ASP A 91 -51.17 -8.62 5.12
CA ASP A 91 -51.42 -7.18 5.26
C ASP A 91 -51.16 -6.62 6.69
N GLU A 92 -50.96 -7.47 7.69
CA GLU A 92 -50.61 -7.11 9.06
C GLU A 92 -49.11 -7.16 9.33
N LEU A 93 -48.28 -7.56 8.36
CA LEU A 93 -46.82 -7.71 8.50
C LEU A 93 -46.10 -6.41 8.18
N GLU A 94 -45.48 -5.81 9.16
CA GLU A 94 -44.64 -4.62 9.01
C GLU A 94 -43.15 -5.00 8.97
N SER A 95 -42.46 -4.57 7.91
CA SER A 95 -41.02 -4.80 7.78
C SER A 95 -40.23 -3.86 8.69
N LEU A 96 -39.21 -4.39 9.36
CA LEU A 96 -38.33 -3.60 10.22
C LEU A 96 -37.33 -2.81 9.39
N THR A 97 -37.23 -1.50 9.64
CA THR A 97 -36.23 -0.65 9.00
C THR A 97 -34.99 -0.53 9.88
N LEU A 98 -33.89 -1.11 9.44
CA LEU A 98 -32.59 -0.99 10.09
C LEU A 98 -31.69 -0.06 9.26
N ASN A 99 -31.15 0.98 9.90
CA ASN A 99 -30.10 1.78 9.30
C ASN A 99 -28.74 1.04 9.36
N ASN A 100 -27.72 1.57 8.67
CA ASN A 100 -26.40 0.94 8.61
C ASN A 100 -25.77 0.74 10.00
N SER A 101 -25.97 1.67 10.95
CA SER A 101 -25.43 1.54 12.30
C SER A 101 -26.08 0.39 13.07
N LEU A 102 -27.40 0.21 12.96
CA LEU A 102 -28.12 -0.90 13.60
C LEU A 102 -27.75 -2.25 12.96
N ARG A 103 -27.57 -2.30 11.62
CA ARG A 103 -27.08 -3.51 10.93
C ARG A 103 -25.71 -3.93 11.46
N THR A 104 -24.83 -2.97 11.68
CA THR A 104 -23.50 -3.21 12.28
C THR A 104 -23.58 -3.83 13.67
N ILE A 105 -24.52 -3.38 14.52
CA ILE A 105 -24.76 -3.94 15.86
C ILE A 105 -25.29 -5.38 15.73
N VAL A 106 -26.21 -5.64 14.80
CA VAL A 106 -26.73 -6.99 14.52
C VAL A 106 -25.62 -7.93 14.10
N ASP A 107 -24.76 -7.50 13.15
CA ASP A 107 -23.63 -8.30 12.67
C ASP A 107 -22.63 -8.61 13.78
N SER A 108 -22.34 -7.64 14.65
CA SER A 108 -21.45 -7.84 15.80
C SER A 108 -22.06 -8.79 16.84
N ALA A 109 -23.38 -8.68 17.10
CA ALA A 109 -24.08 -9.58 18.01
C ALA A 109 -24.12 -11.02 17.48
N ALA A 110 -24.42 -11.19 16.19
CA ALA A 110 -24.39 -12.51 15.53
C ALA A 110 -22.97 -13.11 15.57
N SER A 111 -21.95 -12.32 15.23
CA SER A 111 -20.55 -12.73 15.30
C SER A 111 -20.12 -13.13 16.71
N SER A 112 -20.61 -12.43 17.75
CA SER A 112 -20.34 -12.78 19.15
C SER A 112 -20.84 -14.20 19.51
N LEU A 113 -21.96 -14.63 18.94
CA LEU A 113 -22.46 -16.00 19.11
C LEU A 113 -21.64 -17.03 18.31
N GLU A 114 -21.16 -16.65 17.12
CA GLU A 114 -20.35 -17.50 16.25
C GLU A 114 -18.92 -17.76 16.78
N LEU A 115 -18.44 -16.97 17.75
CA LEU A 115 -17.12 -17.17 18.36
C LEU A 115 -16.91 -18.55 18.97
N GLN A 116 -17.97 -19.23 19.37
CA GLN A 116 -17.93 -20.58 19.97
C GLN A 116 -18.17 -21.69 18.95
N SER A 117 -18.26 -21.38 17.66
CA SER A 117 -18.47 -22.38 16.61
C SER A 117 -17.33 -23.40 16.59
N PRO A 118 -17.62 -24.70 16.39
CA PRO A 118 -16.59 -25.73 16.21
C PRO A 118 -15.78 -25.53 14.91
N ASP A 119 -16.36 -24.86 13.91
CA ASP A 119 -15.72 -24.58 12.63
C ASP A 119 -14.78 -23.36 12.74
N ILE A 120 -13.48 -23.60 12.47
CA ILE A 120 -12.46 -22.55 12.49
C ILE A 120 -12.72 -21.45 11.46
N ALA A 121 -13.32 -21.76 10.31
CA ALA A 121 -13.60 -20.76 9.28
C ALA A 121 -14.71 -19.80 9.73
N VAL A 122 -15.70 -20.31 10.46
CA VAL A 122 -16.78 -19.49 11.08
C VAL A 122 -16.20 -18.62 12.16
N ARG A 123 -15.41 -19.19 13.09
CA ARG A 123 -14.75 -18.39 14.15
C ARG A 123 -13.84 -17.32 13.58
N THR A 124 -13.04 -17.65 12.55
CA THR A 124 -12.14 -16.66 11.91
C THR A 124 -12.93 -15.48 11.33
N ARG A 125 -14.06 -15.74 10.69
CA ARG A 125 -14.93 -14.69 10.13
C ARG A 125 -15.52 -13.82 11.25
N ALA A 126 -16.06 -14.47 12.28
CA ALA A 126 -16.62 -13.78 13.43
C ALA A 126 -15.59 -12.89 14.14
N ILE A 127 -14.36 -13.41 14.38
CA ILE A 127 -13.27 -12.66 14.99
C ILE A 127 -12.87 -11.46 14.10
N ASN A 128 -12.81 -11.63 12.78
CA ASN A 128 -12.49 -10.52 11.88
C ASN A 128 -13.56 -9.42 11.92
N THR A 129 -14.83 -9.79 11.90
CA THR A 129 -15.94 -8.82 12.01
C THR A 129 -15.87 -8.03 13.33
N LEU A 130 -15.63 -8.71 14.45
CA LEU A 130 -15.51 -8.05 15.76
C LEU A 130 -14.21 -7.27 15.93
N PHE A 131 -13.13 -7.65 15.22
CA PHE A 131 -11.88 -6.93 15.25
C PHE A 131 -11.99 -5.55 14.56
N ASP A 132 -12.79 -5.46 13.51
CA ASP A 132 -13.05 -4.20 12.80
C ASP A 132 -13.94 -3.25 13.66
N GLN A 133 -14.78 -3.79 14.55
CA GLN A 133 -15.72 -3.03 15.39
C GLN A 133 -15.80 -3.57 16.83
N PRO A 134 -14.70 -3.48 17.59
CA PRO A 134 -14.59 -4.11 18.91
C PRO A 134 -15.51 -3.51 19.98
N GLU A 135 -15.99 -2.28 19.78
CA GLU A 135 -16.93 -1.60 20.72
C GLU A 135 -18.31 -2.26 20.79
N ASN A 136 -18.69 -3.00 19.74
CA ASN A 136 -19.99 -3.68 19.66
C ASN A 136 -19.92 -5.15 20.12
N ALA A 137 -18.72 -5.63 20.51
CA ALA A 137 -18.53 -7.01 20.94
C ALA A 137 -19.02 -7.24 22.38
N SER A 138 -19.66 -8.39 22.63
CA SER A 138 -19.97 -8.81 24.00
C SER A 138 -18.70 -9.21 24.73
N ARG A 139 -18.36 -8.54 25.85
CA ARG A 139 -17.18 -8.84 26.65
C ARG A 139 -17.16 -10.30 27.12
N GLU A 140 -18.30 -10.79 27.60
CA GLU A 140 -18.45 -12.14 28.15
C GLU A 140 -18.20 -13.19 27.05
N ALA A 141 -18.77 -12.99 25.86
CA ALA A 141 -18.58 -13.89 24.72
C ALA A 141 -17.12 -13.90 24.26
N VAL A 142 -16.49 -12.73 24.16
CA VAL A 142 -15.08 -12.58 23.78
C VAL A 142 -14.15 -13.20 24.83
N GLU A 143 -14.42 -13.01 26.12
CA GLU A 143 -13.61 -13.59 27.20
C GLU A 143 -13.72 -15.13 27.23
N ALA A 144 -14.91 -15.68 26.99
CA ALA A 144 -15.10 -17.13 26.88
C ALA A 144 -14.37 -17.69 25.66
N ALA A 145 -14.48 -17.05 24.50
CA ALA A 145 -13.81 -17.45 23.28
C ALA A 145 -12.27 -17.37 23.43
N ARG A 146 -11.75 -16.29 24.01
CA ARG A 146 -10.32 -16.09 24.29
C ARG A 146 -9.72 -17.24 25.13
N LYS A 147 -10.45 -17.72 26.12
CA LYS A 147 -10.03 -18.83 26.99
C LYS A 147 -10.07 -20.19 26.27
N ALA A 148 -10.98 -20.36 25.34
CA ALA A 148 -11.22 -21.62 24.62
C ALA A 148 -10.40 -21.75 23.33
N GLU A 149 -9.98 -20.62 22.71
CA GLU A 149 -9.30 -20.64 21.41
C GLU A 149 -7.91 -21.28 21.48
N ALA A 150 -7.67 -22.24 20.59
CA ALA A 150 -6.40 -22.97 20.51
C ALA A 150 -5.41 -22.31 19.56
N ASP A 151 -5.89 -21.66 18.51
CA ASP A 151 -5.05 -20.98 17.53
C ASP A 151 -4.45 -19.70 18.13
N ALA A 152 -3.11 -19.60 18.10
CA ALA A 152 -2.40 -18.47 18.70
C ALA A 152 -2.68 -17.13 17.98
N GLY A 153 -2.89 -17.15 16.67
CA GLY A 153 -3.18 -15.95 15.88
C GLY A 153 -4.59 -15.43 16.15
N LEU A 154 -5.58 -16.33 16.21
CA LEU A 154 -6.96 -15.97 16.54
C LEU A 154 -7.08 -15.51 17.99
N ARG A 155 -6.33 -16.17 18.90
CA ARG A 155 -6.27 -15.75 20.32
C ARG A 155 -5.72 -14.34 20.47
N ALA A 156 -4.63 -13.99 19.77
CA ALA A 156 -4.06 -12.64 19.83
C ALA A 156 -5.06 -11.57 19.35
N ARG A 157 -5.87 -11.86 18.31
CA ARG A 157 -6.94 -10.97 17.86
C ARG A 157 -8.05 -10.84 18.91
N LEU A 158 -8.46 -11.95 19.54
CA LEU A 158 -9.42 -11.93 20.65
C LEU A 158 -8.91 -11.14 21.85
N ASP A 159 -7.60 -11.20 22.14
CA ASP A 159 -6.97 -10.41 23.20
C ASP A 159 -7.14 -8.90 22.93
N VAL A 160 -6.95 -8.45 21.69
CA VAL A 160 -7.13 -7.05 21.29
C VAL A 160 -8.61 -6.64 21.36
N ILE A 161 -9.53 -7.48 20.88
CA ILE A 161 -10.98 -7.22 20.98
C ILE A 161 -11.40 -7.09 22.45
N TRP A 162 -10.98 -8.04 23.30
CA TRP A 162 -11.26 -8.02 24.72
C TRP A 162 -10.71 -6.76 25.39
N ALA A 163 -9.48 -6.38 25.08
CA ALA A 163 -8.88 -5.17 25.64
C ALA A 163 -9.65 -3.91 25.27
N ASN A 164 -10.16 -3.82 24.04
CA ASN A 164 -11.02 -2.71 23.61
C ASN A 164 -12.35 -2.68 24.36
N THR A 165 -13.02 -3.84 24.56
CA THR A 165 -14.28 -3.91 25.33
C THR A 165 -14.08 -3.52 26.79
N VAL A 166 -12.95 -3.91 27.39
CA VAL A 166 -12.60 -3.54 28.78
C VAL A 166 -12.38 -2.03 28.90
N LEU A 167 -11.64 -1.40 27.99
CA LEU A 167 -11.41 0.05 28.05
C LEU A 167 -12.69 0.86 27.76
N ALA A 168 -13.59 0.34 26.92
CA ALA A 168 -14.89 0.98 26.64
C ALA A 168 -15.80 1.04 27.89
N GLN A 169 -15.72 0.06 28.79
CA GLN A 169 -16.45 0.05 30.05
C GLN A 169 -15.87 1.02 31.10
N GLY A 170 -14.70 1.56 30.90
CA GLY A 170 -14.08 2.53 31.79
C GLY A 170 -13.79 1.97 33.19
N ALA A 171 -14.19 2.71 34.24
CA ALA A 171 -13.94 2.33 35.64
C ALA A 171 -14.66 1.05 36.08
N ASP A 172 -15.79 0.73 35.47
CA ASP A 172 -16.63 -0.42 35.85
C ASP A 172 -15.95 -1.76 35.49
N ALA A 173 -15.00 -1.76 34.59
CA ALA A 173 -14.25 -2.96 34.18
C ALA A 173 -13.27 -3.48 35.27
N GLY A 174 -13.01 -2.69 36.31
CA GLY A 174 -12.04 -3.00 37.36
C GLY A 174 -10.60 -2.67 36.96
N ARG A 175 -9.78 -2.33 37.97
CA ARG A 175 -8.39 -1.85 37.78
C ARG A 175 -7.51 -2.88 37.09
N ASP A 176 -7.50 -4.14 37.55
CA ASP A 176 -6.61 -5.16 37.07
C ASP A 176 -6.89 -5.54 35.59
N SER A 177 -8.17 -5.64 35.23
CA SER A 177 -8.60 -5.86 33.82
C SER A 177 -8.16 -4.71 32.93
N ARG A 178 -8.23 -3.47 33.39
CA ARG A 178 -7.80 -2.29 32.63
C ARG A 178 -6.28 -2.26 32.44
N LEU A 179 -5.51 -2.63 33.46
CA LEU A 179 -4.05 -2.75 33.36
C LEU A 179 -3.65 -3.84 32.35
N GLU A 180 -4.34 -4.99 32.39
CA GLU A 180 -4.12 -6.05 31.41
C GLU A 180 -4.49 -5.59 29.98
N ALA A 181 -5.62 -4.93 29.81
CA ALA A 181 -6.05 -4.39 28.53
C ALA A 181 -5.04 -3.37 27.95
N ILE A 182 -4.54 -2.46 28.79
CA ILE A 182 -3.51 -1.49 28.39
C ILE A 182 -2.23 -2.20 27.97
N ARG A 183 -1.80 -3.25 28.68
CA ARG A 183 -0.62 -4.05 28.33
C ARG A 183 -0.79 -4.74 26.99
N ILE A 184 -1.96 -5.33 26.74
CA ILE A 184 -2.29 -5.99 25.46
C ILE A 184 -2.24 -4.96 24.32
N LEU A 185 -2.96 -3.85 24.44
CA LEU A 185 -2.98 -2.81 23.42
C LEU A 185 -1.63 -2.12 23.25
N GLY A 186 -0.82 -2.02 24.30
CA GLY A 186 0.54 -1.48 24.25
C GLY A 186 1.52 -2.37 23.48
N SER A 187 1.25 -3.67 23.40
CA SER A 187 2.02 -4.64 22.59
C SER A 187 1.42 -4.87 21.20
N ASP A 188 0.21 -4.37 20.93
CA ASP A 188 -0.43 -4.42 19.62
C ASP A 188 0.02 -3.21 18.79
N SER A 189 0.90 -3.42 17.84
CA SER A 189 1.49 -2.36 17.01
C SER A 189 0.48 -1.67 16.07
N ASN A 190 -0.84 -1.94 16.19
CA ASN A 190 -1.89 -1.29 15.42
C ASN A 190 -2.03 0.19 15.83
N PRO A 191 -1.99 1.15 14.88
CA PRO A 191 -2.19 2.57 15.17
C PRO A 191 -3.51 2.89 15.90
N GLN A 192 -4.57 2.08 15.69
CA GLN A 192 -5.86 2.24 16.35
C GLN A 192 -5.77 1.97 17.87
N SER A 193 -4.93 1.04 18.30
CA SER A 193 -4.73 0.71 19.72
C SER A 193 -4.23 1.90 20.51
N ARG A 194 -3.38 2.74 19.92
CA ARG A 194 -2.95 4.01 20.52
C ARG A 194 -4.12 4.98 20.76
N GLN A 195 -5.04 5.09 19.78
CA GLN A 195 -6.20 5.99 19.92
C GLN A 195 -7.11 5.57 21.06
N LYS A 196 -7.23 4.27 21.35
CA LYS A 196 -8.04 3.73 22.46
C LYS A 196 -7.38 3.95 23.83
N VAL A 197 -6.04 4.00 23.90
CA VAL A 197 -5.30 4.23 25.16
C VAL A 197 -5.11 5.73 25.45
N MET A 198 -5.05 6.59 24.44
CA MET A 198 -4.84 8.04 24.61
C MET A 198 -5.80 8.74 25.58
N PRO A 199 -7.12 8.47 25.60
CA PRO A 199 -8.05 9.13 26.52
C PRO A 199 -7.70 8.95 28.00
N LEU A 200 -6.98 7.87 28.37
CA LEU A 200 -6.59 7.58 29.75
C LEU A 200 -5.48 8.52 30.29
N VAL A 201 -4.76 9.22 29.40
CA VAL A 201 -3.74 10.22 29.78
C VAL A 201 -4.17 11.65 29.47
N GLU A 202 -5.37 11.84 28.93
CA GLU A 202 -5.89 13.17 28.62
C GLU A 202 -6.19 13.98 29.89
N ARG A 203 -6.02 15.30 29.75
CA ARG A 203 -6.39 16.26 30.79
C ARG A 203 -7.64 17.03 30.37
N ASP A 204 -8.44 17.42 31.36
CA ASP A 204 -9.57 18.30 31.16
C ASP A 204 -9.10 19.76 30.93
N GLN A 205 -10.04 20.67 30.70
CA GLN A 205 -9.76 22.10 30.54
C GLN A 205 -9.12 22.76 31.76
N ALA A 206 -9.30 22.15 32.96
CA ALA A 206 -8.71 22.60 34.22
C ALA A 206 -7.31 22.00 34.46
N GLY A 207 -6.77 21.20 33.53
CA GLY A 207 -5.44 20.56 33.61
C GLY A 207 -5.42 19.29 34.47
N LYS A 208 -6.56 18.81 34.96
CA LYS A 208 -6.68 17.58 35.75
C LYS A 208 -6.84 16.39 34.81
N TYR A 209 -6.21 15.27 35.12
CA TYR A 209 -6.39 14.03 34.35
C TYR A 209 -7.84 13.54 34.39
N LYS A 210 -8.38 13.12 33.24
CA LYS A 210 -9.74 12.52 33.17
C LYS A 210 -9.77 11.18 33.90
N GLU A 211 -8.67 10.41 33.82
CA GLU A 211 -8.52 9.15 34.55
C GLU A 211 -8.08 9.38 36.00
N ALA A 212 -8.80 8.82 36.95
CA ALA A 212 -8.54 9.01 38.36
C ALA A 212 -7.39 8.12 38.89
N ASP A 213 -7.27 6.87 38.38
CA ASP A 213 -6.27 5.90 38.86
C ASP A 213 -4.87 6.24 38.31
N GLU A 214 -3.93 6.49 39.22
CA GLU A 214 -2.54 6.81 38.86
C GLU A 214 -1.84 5.61 38.21
N GLY A 215 -2.10 4.39 38.68
CA GLY A 215 -1.48 3.19 38.10
C GLY A 215 -1.92 2.95 36.65
N VAL A 216 -3.22 3.20 36.37
CA VAL A 216 -3.76 3.13 35.01
C VAL A 216 -3.14 4.21 34.12
N ARG A 217 -2.99 5.45 34.60
CA ARG A 217 -2.34 6.53 33.84
C ARG A 217 -0.88 6.21 33.50
N VAL A 218 -0.11 5.70 34.48
CA VAL A 218 1.31 5.34 34.28
C VAL A 218 1.42 4.21 33.27
N ALA A 219 0.61 3.17 33.38
CA ALA A 219 0.59 2.07 32.42
C ALA A 219 0.19 2.54 31.02
N ALA A 220 -0.83 3.41 30.91
CA ALA A 220 -1.25 3.99 29.65
C ALA A 220 -0.14 4.84 29.00
N GLN A 221 0.57 5.66 29.80
CA GLN A 221 1.69 6.45 29.29
C GLN A 221 2.81 5.56 28.76
N GLN A 222 3.16 4.49 29.48
CA GLN A 222 4.18 3.52 29.03
C GLN A 222 3.76 2.83 27.73
N ALA A 223 2.50 2.39 27.63
CA ALA A 223 1.96 1.79 26.41
C ALA A 223 2.00 2.76 25.21
N ILE A 224 1.64 4.04 25.42
CA ILE A 224 1.71 5.07 24.39
C ILE A 224 3.16 5.31 23.94
N ASP A 225 4.10 5.37 24.86
CA ASP A 225 5.52 5.59 24.54
C ASP A 225 6.12 4.39 23.78
N GLN A 226 5.72 3.17 24.15
CA GLN A 226 6.08 1.95 23.41
C GLN A 226 5.50 1.97 21.99
N LEU A 227 4.20 2.17 21.83
CA LEU A 227 3.52 2.25 20.54
C LEU A 227 4.12 3.36 19.65
N ARG A 228 4.44 4.53 20.24
CA ARG A 228 5.10 5.63 19.52
C ARG A 228 6.49 5.24 19.03
N SER A 229 7.25 4.50 19.84
CA SER A 229 8.58 4.03 19.44
C SER A 229 8.53 3.02 18.31
N GLU A 230 7.56 2.12 18.33
CA GLU A 230 7.33 1.12 17.28
C GLU A 230 6.85 1.77 15.98
N GLN A 231 5.88 2.68 16.05
CA GLN A 231 5.42 3.46 14.90
C GLN A 231 6.57 4.25 14.25
N ARG A 232 7.42 4.91 15.07
CA ARG A 232 8.59 5.63 14.55
C ARG A 232 9.57 4.70 13.83
N ARG A 233 9.79 3.48 14.34
CA ARG A 233 10.63 2.49 13.67
C ARG A 233 10.00 2.02 12.35
N ALA A 234 8.70 1.75 12.35
CA ALA A 234 7.97 1.38 11.14
C ALA A 234 7.99 2.50 10.09
N GLU A 235 7.81 3.76 10.49
CA GLU A 235 7.92 4.93 9.60
C GLU A 235 9.33 5.09 9.02
N LEU A 236 10.38 4.94 9.85
CA LEU A 236 11.77 5.02 9.37
C LEU A 236 12.09 3.92 8.36
N LEU A 237 11.69 2.67 8.63
CA LEU A 237 11.88 1.55 7.72
C LEU A 237 11.04 1.71 6.45
N GLY A 238 9.80 2.19 6.59
CA GLY A 238 8.91 2.50 5.47
C GLY A 238 9.49 3.58 4.56
N ASN A 239 9.99 4.67 5.12
CA ASN A 239 10.63 5.75 4.37
C ASN A 239 11.93 5.29 3.70
N LEU A 240 12.72 4.45 4.37
CA LEU A 240 13.93 3.86 3.77
C LEU A 240 13.56 2.96 2.59
N PHE A 241 12.58 2.07 2.74
CA PHE A 241 12.10 1.20 1.67
C PHE A 241 11.50 2.01 0.51
N ALA A 242 10.68 3.02 0.81
CA ALA A 242 10.11 3.91 -0.20
C ALA A 242 11.20 4.70 -0.94
N GLY A 243 12.24 5.12 -0.21
CA GLY A 243 13.42 5.78 -0.77
C GLY A 243 14.24 4.87 -1.69
N LEU A 244 14.45 3.61 -1.30
CA LEU A 244 15.08 2.59 -2.16
C LEU A 244 14.24 2.29 -3.41
N SER A 245 12.93 2.19 -3.26
CA SER A 245 12.02 1.99 -4.38
C SER A 245 12.05 3.17 -5.36
N LEU A 246 11.97 4.41 -4.87
CA LEU A 246 12.11 5.60 -5.71
C LEU A 246 13.49 5.66 -6.35
N GLY A 247 14.54 5.38 -5.58
CA GLY A 247 15.93 5.33 -6.05
C GLY A 247 16.13 4.31 -7.17
N SER A 248 15.47 3.15 -7.13
CA SER A 248 15.57 2.13 -8.18
C SER A 248 14.96 2.59 -9.50
N VAL A 249 13.86 3.34 -9.46
CA VAL A 249 13.26 3.95 -10.65
C VAL A 249 14.15 5.06 -11.21
N LEU A 250 14.63 5.96 -10.34
CA LEU A 250 15.57 7.00 -10.73
C LEU A 250 16.86 6.42 -11.32
N LEU A 251 17.31 5.29 -10.79
CA LEU A 251 18.48 4.58 -11.29
C LEU A 251 18.30 4.10 -12.73
N LEU A 252 17.15 3.51 -13.06
CA LEU A 252 16.86 3.06 -14.43
C LEU A 252 16.84 4.24 -15.42
N ALA A 253 16.16 5.30 -15.04
CA ALA A 253 16.08 6.52 -15.86
C ALA A 253 17.45 7.18 -16.00
N ALA A 254 18.17 7.37 -14.89
CA ALA A 254 19.48 8.01 -14.89
C ALA A 254 20.58 7.17 -15.53
N LEU A 255 20.49 5.83 -15.46
CA LEU A 255 21.46 4.92 -16.08
C LEU A 255 21.48 5.09 -17.61
N GLY A 256 20.30 5.14 -18.24
CA GLY A 256 20.17 5.42 -19.65
C GLY A 256 20.78 6.78 -20.02
N LEU A 257 20.48 7.81 -19.21
CA LEU A 257 21.03 9.15 -19.40
C LEU A 257 22.56 9.19 -19.16
N ALA A 258 23.07 8.50 -18.14
CA ALA A 258 24.52 8.44 -17.87
C ALA A 258 25.31 7.82 -19.04
N ILE A 259 24.74 6.83 -19.73
CA ILE A 259 25.35 6.21 -20.90
C ILE A 259 25.33 7.19 -22.07
N THR A 260 24.18 7.78 -22.41
CA THR A 260 24.03 8.68 -23.55
C THR A 260 24.80 9.97 -23.36
N TYR A 261 24.69 10.60 -22.20
CA TYR A 261 25.41 11.84 -21.88
C TYR A 261 26.92 11.60 -21.71
N GLY A 262 27.30 10.48 -21.08
CA GLY A 262 28.71 10.10 -20.91
C GLY A 262 29.44 9.87 -22.23
N LEU A 263 28.72 9.40 -23.27
CA LEU A 263 29.29 9.13 -24.61
C LEU A 263 29.37 10.39 -25.47
N ILE A 264 28.27 11.13 -25.55
CA ILE A 264 28.12 12.23 -26.52
C ILE A 264 28.52 13.57 -25.89
N GLY A 265 28.43 13.69 -24.57
CA GLY A 265 28.77 14.91 -23.84
C GLY A 265 27.72 16.03 -23.96
N VAL A 266 26.51 15.70 -24.42
CA VAL A 266 25.44 16.65 -24.68
C VAL A 266 24.18 16.29 -23.90
N ILE A 267 23.53 17.31 -23.35
CA ILE A 267 22.26 17.15 -22.63
C ILE A 267 21.15 16.87 -23.63
N ASN A 268 20.46 15.73 -23.44
CA ASN A 268 19.31 15.36 -24.24
C ASN A 268 18.02 15.54 -23.44
N MET A 269 17.24 16.58 -23.74
CA MET A 269 15.97 16.83 -23.07
C MET A 269 14.87 15.82 -23.45
N ALA A 270 14.99 15.16 -24.61
CA ALA A 270 14.06 14.11 -25.02
C ALA A 270 14.29 12.76 -24.31
N HIS A 271 15.27 12.66 -23.39
CA HIS A 271 15.54 11.41 -22.69
C HIS A 271 14.36 10.95 -21.82
N GLY A 272 13.64 11.89 -21.23
CA GLY A 272 12.41 11.59 -20.47
C GLY A 272 11.35 10.87 -21.33
N GLU A 273 11.24 11.22 -22.60
CA GLU A 273 10.25 10.64 -23.50
C GLU A 273 10.52 9.16 -23.82
N PHE A 274 11.75 8.66 -23.62
CA PHE A 274 12.03 7.23 -23.73
C PHE A 274 11.40 6.43 -22.60
N LEU A 275 11.29 7.02 -21.38
CA LEU A 275 10.51 6.43 -20.28
C LEU A 275 9.03 6.34 -20.68
N MET A 276 8.47 7.44 -21.20
CA MET A 276 7.08 7.48 -21.67
C MET A 276 6.84 6.41 -22.75
N ILE A 277 7.70 6.33 -23.77
CA ILE A 277 7.57 5.34 -24.85
C ILE A 277 7.62 3.91 -24.30
N GLY A 278 8.51 3.63 -23.35
CA GLY A 278 8.60 2.31 -22.70
C GLY A 278 7.35 1.96 -21.91
N ALA A 279 6.78 2.93 -21.20
CA ALA A 279 5.54 2.75 -20.45
C ALA A 279 4.33 2.50 -21.37
N TYR A 280 4.21 3.26 -22.46
CA TYR A 280 3.15 3.02 -23.46
C TYR A 280 3.36 1.73 -24.25
N ALA A 281 4.59 1.31 -24.52
CA ALA A 281 4.86 -0.02 -25.10
C ALA A 281 4.38 -1.13 -24.16
N THR A 282 4.57 -0.97 -22.86
CA THR A 282 4.04 -1.90 -21.85
C THR A 282 2.51 -1.94 -21.88
N TYR A 283 1.87 -0.78 -21.95
CA TYR A 283 0.41 -0.68 -22.07
C TYR A 283 -0.12 -1.38 -23.34
N VAL A 284 0.53 -1.20 -24.49
CA VAL A 284 0.16 -1.87 -25.73
C VAL A 284 0.27 -3.39 -25.59
N VAL A 285 1.38 -3.89 -25.04
CA VAL A 285 1.56 -5.33 -24.79
C VAL A 285 0.47 -5.87 -23.87
N GLN A 286 0.16 -5.18 -22.78
CA GLN A 286 -0.92 -5.56 -21.88
C GLN A 286 -2.27 -5.65 -22.61
N THR A 287 -2.59 -4.67 -23.44
CA THR A 287 -3.84 -4.62 -24.20
C THR A 287 -3.92 -5.78 -25.19
N LEU A 288 -2.81 -6.12 -25.86
CA LEU A 288 -2.73 -7.29 -26.73
C LEU A 288 -2.95 -8.60 -25.96
N PHE A 289 -2.36 -8.76 -24.77
CA PHE A 289 -2.57 -9.95 -23.94
C PHE A 289 -4.02 -10.05 -23.47
N ARG A 290 -4.66 -8.95 -23.10
CA ARG A 290 -6.09 -8.93 -22.76
C ARG A 290 -6.98 -9.38 -23.91
N ALA A 291 -6.65 -8.95 -25.15
CA ALA A 291 -7.45 -9.25 -26.32
C ALA A 291 -7.23 -10.66 -26.87
N TYR A 292 -5.99 -11.16 -26.90
CA TYR A 292 -5.64 -12.38 -27.61
C TYR A 292 -5.22 -13.55 -26.71
N ALA A 293 -4.77 -13.29 -25.47
CA ALA A 293 -4.25 -14.31 -24.56
C ALA A 293 -4.65 -14.05 -23.10
N PRO A 294 -5.95 -13.96 -22.76
CA PRO A 294 -6.40 -13.61 -21.41
C PRO A 294 -5.91 -14.61 -20.34
N ASN A 295 -5.78 -15.89 -20.68
CA ASN A 295 -5.28 -16.93 -19.76
C ASN A 295 -3.76 -16.78 -19.45
N ALA A 296 -3.01 -16.04 -20.27
CA ALA A 296 -1.59 -15.79 -20.08
C ALA A 296 -1.33 -14.35 -19.62
N PHE A 297 -2.35 -13.66 -19.13
CA PHE A 297 -2.26 -12.25 -18.74
C PHE A 297 -1.13 -11.99 -17.75
N ASP A 298 -0.92 -12.85 -16.77
CA ASP A 298 0.12 -12.70 -15.75
C ASP A 298 1.56 -12.69 -16.30
N TRP A 299 1.74 -13.13 -17.55
CA TRP A 299 3.04 -13.16 -18.23
C TRP A 299 3.29 -11.98 -19.18
N TYR A 300 2.29 -11.06 -19.32
CA TYR A 300 2.44 -9.93 -20.24
C TYR A 300 3.69 -9.08 -19.93
N LEU A 301 4.05 -8.93 -18.65
CA LEU A 301 5.18 -8.13 -18.22
C LEU A 301 6.52 -8.68 -18.75
N VAL A 302 6.65 -10.00 -18.82
CA VAL A 302 7.86 -10.64 -19.39
C VAL A 302 8.01 -10.30 -20.88
N ALA A 303 6.91 -10.24 -21.63
CA ALA A 303 6.90 -9.80 -23.01
C ALA A 303 7.06 -8.27 -23.15
N ALA A 304 6.55 -7.51 -22.18
CA ALA A 304 6.65 -6.06 -22.16
C ALA A 304 8.10 -5.57 -21.96
N LEU A 305 8.95 -6.31 -21.24
CA LEU A 305 10.35 -5.93 -21.02
C LEU A 305 11.13 -5.78 -22.34
N PRO A 306 11.23 -6.80 -23.23
CA PRO A 306 11.90 -6.62 -24.50
C PRO A 306 11.17 -5.62 -25.41
N ALA A 307 9.85 -5.55 -25.37
CA ALA A 307 9.07 -4.61 -26.17
C ALA A 307 9.36 -3.16 -25.80
N SER A 308 9.38 -2.81 -24.52
CA SER A 308 9.69 -1.46 -24.02
C SER A 308 11.13 -1.05 -24.31
N PHE A 309 12.08 -1.98 -24.14
CA PHE A 309 13.48 -1.76 -24.51
C PHE A 309 13.64 -1.48 -26.00
N LEU A 310 13.04 -2.31 -26.86
CA LEU A 310 13.13 -2.16 -28.30
C LEU A 310 12.41 -0.92 -28.82
N ALA A 311 11.21 -0.64 -28.32
CA ALA A 311 10.45 0.55 -28.74
C ALA A 311 11.22 1.84 -28.44
N ALA A 312 11.70 2.02 -27.22
CA ALA A 312 12.49 3.18 -26.85
C ALA A 312 13.87 3.18 -27.54
N GLY A 313 14.49 2.03 -27.69
CA GLY A 313 15.78 1.88 -28.39
C GLY A 313 15.71 2.23 -29.87
N ILE A 314 14.65 1.83 -30.59
CA ILE A 314 14.44 2.17 -32.00
C ILE A 314 14.24 3.66 -32.17
N VAL A 315 13.39 4.29 -31.32
CA VAL A 315 13.17 5.73 -31.36
C VAL A 315 14.45 6.49 -31.02
N GLY A 316 15.21 6.02 -30.01
CA GLY A 316 16.52 6.58 -29.67
C GLY A 316 17.53 6.46 -30.83
N PHE A 317 17.59 5.30 -31.46
CA PHE A 317 18.44 5.09 -32.64
C PHE A 317 18.07 6.05 -33.79
N ALA A 318 16.79 6.19 -34.08
CA ALA A 318 16.30 7.10 -35.11
C ALA A 318 16.64 8.57 -34.77
N LEU A 319 16.43 8.98 -33.51
CA LEU A 319 16.74 10.32 -33.06
C LEU A 319 18.23 10.65 -33.19
N GLU A 320 19.10 9.75 -32.78
CA GLU A 320 20.53 9.95 -32.94
C GLU A 320 20.89 10.04 -34.43
N ARG A 321 20.39 9.11 -35.24
CA ARG A 321 20.74 9.01 -36.66
C ARG A 321 20.27 10.18 -37.52
N LEU A 322 19.06 10.68 -37.22
CA LEU A 322 18.40 11.70 -38.03
C LEU A 322 18.75 13.13 -37.57
N VAL A 323 18.97 13.32 -36.27
CA VAL A 323 19.09 14.66 -35.68
C VAL A 323 20.44 14.86 -34.98
N LEU A 324 20.73 14.08 -33.91
CA LEU A 324 21.84 14.39 -33.00
C LEU A 324 23.20 14.35 -33.68
N ARG A 325 23.39 13.42 -34.61
CA ARG A 325 24.66 13.31 -35.35
C ARG A 325 25.07 14.60 -36.09
N HIS A 326 24.09 15.45 -36.46
CA HIS A 326 24.34 16.71 -37.16
C HIS A 326 24.62 17.87 -36.20
N LEU A 327 24.37 17.65 -34.91
CA LEU A 327 24.50 18.67 -33.89
C LEU A 327 25.68 18.43 -32.93
N TYR A 328 26.53 17.45 -33.21
CA TYR A 328 27.71 17.17 -32.40
C TYR A 328 28.65 18.39 -32.33
N GLY A 329 29.07 18.73 -31.10
CA GLY A 329 29.91 19.91 -30.83
C GLY A 329 29.12 21.23 -30.66
N ARG A 330 27.78 21.17 -30.72
CA ARG A 330 26.89 22.35 -30.57
C ARG A 330 25.89 22.15 -29.44
N PRO A 331 26.29 22.33 -28.17
CA PRO A 331 25.50 21.93 -27.02
C PRO A 331 24.17 22.69 -26.90
N LEU A 332 24.14 23.99 -27.21
CA LEU A 332 22.91 24.81 -27.13
C LEU A 332 21.90 24.42 -28.23
N GLU A 333 22.37 24.23 -29.45
CA GLU A 333 21.52 23.80 -30.58
C GLU A 333 20.92 22.40 -30.30
N THR A 334 21.71 21.48 -29.72
CA THR A 334 21.26 20.14 -29.38
C THR A 334 20.22 20.18 -28.27
N LEU A 335 20.42 21.00 -27.24
CA LEU A 335 19.45 21.17 -26.16
C LEU A 335 18.11 21.67 -26.70
N LEU A 336 18.12 22.70 -27.56
CA LEU A 336 16.91 23.28 -28.17
C LEU A 336 16.21 22.28 -29.10
N ALA A 337 16.97 21.59 -29.95
CA ALA A 337 16.44 20.58 -30.87
C ALA A 337 15.82 19.39 -30.11
N THR A 338 16.48 18.87 -29.07
CA THR A 338 15.94 17.77 -28.27
C THR A 338 14.73 18.17 -27.45
N PHE A 339 14.64 19.43 -26.98
CA PHE A 339 13.44 19.94 -26.36
C PHE A 339 12.25 19.98 -27.33
N GLY A 340 12.48 20.50 -28.56
CA GLY A 340 11.45 20.49 -29.60
C GLY A 340 10.99 19.06 -29.96
N ILE A 341 11.91 18.11 -30.02
CA ILE A 341 11.58 16.68 -30.26
C ILE A 341 10.82 16.08 -29.09
N SER A 342 11.15 16.43 -27.84
CA SER A 342 10.39 15.99 -26.67
C SER A 342 8.90 16.39 -26.81
N LEU A 343 8.64 17.66 -27.18
CA LEU A 343 7.27 18.12 -27.40
C LEU A 343 6.57 17.38 -28.55
N LEU A 344 7.28 17.10 -29.64
CA LEU A 344 6.74 16.32 -30.77
C LEU A 344 6.40 14.89 -30.36
N LEU A 345 7.28 14.20 -29.62
CA LEU A 345 7.04 12.84 -29.14
C LEU A 345 5.84 12.79 -28.18
N MET A 346 5.79 13.74 -27.24
CA MET A 346 4.65 13.86 -26.33
C MET A 346 3.32 14.08 -27.08
N GLN A 347 3.33 15.00 -28.07
CA GLN A 347 2.13 15.26 -28.87
C GLN A 347 1.75 14.07 -29.75
N ALA A 348 2.72 13.34 -30.30
CA ALA A 348 2.46 12.11 -31.05
C ALA A 348 1.76 11.06 -30.17
N VAL A 349 2.24 10.85 -28.94
CA VAL A 349 1.61 9.92 -27.97
C VAL A 349 0.19 10.39 -27.61
N ARG A 350 -0.02 11.68 -27.38
CA ARG A 350 -1.37 12.24 -27.14
C ARG A 350 -2.32 12.00 -28.29
N THR A 351 -1.82 12.09 -29.52
CA THR A 351 -2.64 11.87 -30.71
C THR A 351 -3.02 10.40 -30.89
N ILE A 352 -2.09 9.47 -30.54
CA ILE A 352 -2.30 8.03 -30.72
C ILE A 352 -3.14 7.44 -29.58
N PHE A 353 -2.83 7.77 -28.33
CA PHE A 353 -3.41 7.15 -27.14
C PHE A 353 -4.41 8.04 -26.38
N GLY A 354 -4.51 9.32 -26.75
CA GLY A 354 -5.31 10.31 -26.06
C GLY A 354 -4.51 11.08 -25.00
N ALA A 355 -5.14 12.12 -24.43
CA ALA A 355 -4.54 12.97 -23.40
C ALA A 355 -4.73 12.42 -21.98
N GLN A 356 -5.59 11.42 -21.79
CA GLN A 356 -5.89 10.82 -20.49
C GLN A 356 -4.80 9.82 -20.10
N ASN A 357 -4.57 9.74 -18.78
CA ASN A 357 -3.68 8.71 -18.24
C ASN A 357 -4.31 7.33 -18.42
N VAL A 358 -3.51 6.36 -18.81
CA VAL A 358 -3.90 4.96 -18.94
C VAL A 358 -3.37 4.15 -17.77
N GLU A 359 -4.16 3.18 -17.33
CA GLU A 359 -3.78 2.26 -16.25
C GLU A 359 -3.14 0.99 -16.81
N VAL A 360 -2.05 0.59 -16.20
CA VAL A 360 -1.40 -0.69 -16.44
C VAL A 360 -1.56 -1.55 -15.18
N ALA A 361 -2.39 -2.59 -15.29
CA ALA A 361 -2.70 -3.47 -14.16
C ALA A 361 -1.51 -4.37 -13.82
N ASN A 362 -1.21 -4.49 -12.54
CA ASN A 362 -0.17 -5.41 -12.08
C ASN A 362 -0.59 -6.88 -12.32
N PRO A 363 0.36 -7.78 -12.69
CA PRO A 363 0.13 -9.22 -12.68
C PRO A 363 -0.27 -9.71 -11.27
N ALA A 364 -1.02 -10.81 -11.19
CA ALA A 364 -1.50 -11.35 -9.91
C ALA A 364 -0.35 -11.67 -8.93
N TRP A 365 0.78 -12.17 -9.43
CA TRP A 365 1.97 -12.48 -8.62
C TRP A 365 2.73 -11.25 -8.09
N MET A 366 2.47 -10.05 -8.61
CA MET A 366 3.00 -8.76 -8.10
C MET A 366 2.00 -8.00 -7.23
N SER A 367 0.77 -8.48 -7.13
CA SER A 367 -0.30 -7.85 -6.35
C SER A 367 -0.20 -8.23 -4.87
N GLY A 368 -0.60 -7.31 -3.98
CA GLY A 368 -0.49 -7.50 -2.53
C GLY A 368 0.86 -7.05 -1.96
N GLY A 369 1.15 -7.51 -0.74
CA GLY A 369 2.38 -7.14 -0.02
C GLY A 369 2.65 -8.04 1.19
N VAL A 370 3.83 -7.92 1.75
CA VAL A 370 4.25 -8.56 3.01
C VAL A 370 4.12 -7.54 4.14
N GLU A 371 3.44 -7.90 5.19
CA GLU A 371 3.47 -7.16 6.44
C GLU A 371 4.81 -7.43 7.15
N ALA A 372 5.73 -6.49 7.02
CA ALA A 372 7.07 -6.59 7.60
C ALA A 372 7.09 -6.26 9.09
N MET A 373 6.24 -5.34 9.50
CA MET A 373 5.94 -4.97 10.89
C MET A 373 4.49 -4.55 10.96
N ALA A 374 3.88 -4.64 12.13
CA ALA A 374 2.50 -4.19 12.30
C ALA A 374 2.35 -2.73 11.83
N GLY A 375 1.45 -2.51 10.87
CA GLY A 375 1.24 -1.22 10.22
C GLY A 375 2.21 -0.88 9.08
N LEU A 376 3.19 -1.73 8.73
CA LEU A 376 4.08 -1.53 7.59
C LEU A 376 3.91 -2.67 6.58
N VAL A 377 3.10 -2.43 5.56
CA VAL A 377 2.95 -3.33 4.41
C VAL A 377 3.94 -2.93 3.32
N ILE A 378 4.78 -3.86 2.91
CA ILE A 378 5.74 -3.71 1.81
C ILE A 378 5.13 -4.31 0.55
N PRO A 379 4.76 -3.51 -0.47
CA PRO A 379 4.14 -4.02 -1.70
C PRO A 379 5.11 -4.87 -2.53
N TYR A 380 4.65 -6.01 -3.06
CA TYR A 380 5.45 -6.91 -3.89
C TYR A 380 5.97 -6.24 -5.16
N ASN A 381 5.15 -5.39 -5.81
CA ASN A 381 5.55 -4.69 -7.04
C ASN A 381 6.83 -3.85 -6.83
N ARG A 382 6.97 -3.19 -5.69
CA ARG A 382 8.17 -2.38 -5.39
C ARG A 382 9.40 -3.23 -5.12
N ILE A 383 9.25 -4.39 -4.47
CA ILE A 383 10.36 -5.35 -4.27
C ILE A 383 10.87 -5.84 -5.62
N VAL A 384 9.94 -6.24 -6.50
CA VAL A 384 10.27 -6.73 -7.85
C VAL A 384 10.99 -5.64 -8.66
N ILE A 385 10.55 -4.38 -8.58
CA ILE A 385 11.18 -3.26 -9.31
C ILE A 385 12.60 -3.00 -8.79
N ILE A 386 12.85 -3.07 -7.49
CA ILE A 386 14.21 -2.93 -6.94
C ILE A 386 15.12 -4.03 -7.48
N LEU A 387 14.68 -5.29 -7.43
CA LEU A 387 15.43 -6.43 -7.95
C LEU A 387 15.66 -6.33 -9.46
N PHE A 388 14.63 -5.91 -10.20
CA PHE A 388 14.70 -5.65 -11.62
C PHE A 388 15.73 -4.56 -11.95
N ALA A 389 15.72 -3.44 -11.26
CA ALA A 389 16.67 -2.35 -11.46
C ALA A 389 18.12 -2.81 -11.22
N LEU A 390 18.37 -3.60 -10.19
CA LEU A 390 19.68 -4.19 -9.93
C LEU A 390 20.09 -5.17 -11.04
N GLY A 391 19.15 -5.95 -11.55
CA GLY A 391 19.34 -6.82 -12.71
C GLY A 391 19.76 -6.06 -13.97
N VAL A 392 19.02 -4.97 -14.29
CA VAL A 392 19.32 -4.10 -15.44
C VAL A 392 20.69 -3.45 -15.31
N VAL A 393 21.05 -2.95 -14.11
CA VAL A 393 22.39 -2.40 -13.83
C VAL A 393 23.48 -3.45 -14.08
N THR A 394 23.25 -4.68 -13.61
CA THR A 394 24.22 -5.79 -13.78
C THR A 394 24.41 -6.11 -15.26
N VAL A 395 23.33 -6.18 -16.03
CA VAL A 395 23.37 -6.40 -17.48
C VAL A 395 24.08 -5.23 -18.18
N ALA A 396 23.71 -3.99 -17.84
CA ALA A 396 24.36 -2.80 -18.41
C ALA A 396 25.86 -2.76 -18.10
N TRP A 397 26.24 -3.07 -16.85
CA TRP A 397 27.64 -3.20 -16.46
C TRP A 397 28.36 -4.29 -17.27
N ALA A 398 27.73 -5.46 -17.46
CA ALA A 398 28.30 -6.56 -18.25
C ALA A 398 28.47 -6.16 -19.72
N VAL A 399 27.47 -5.51 -20.32
CA VAL A 399 27.53 -5.01 -21.69
C VAL A 399 28.68 -3.99 -21.86
N LEU A 400 28.79 -3.03 -20.96
CA LEU A 400 29.80 -1.97 -21.05
C LEU A 400 31.21 -2.45 -20.69
N ASN A 401 31.38 -3.47 -19.84
CA ASN A 401 32.71 -3.91 -19.40
C ASN A 401 33.20 -5.20 -20.06
N ARG A 402 32.28 -6.06 -20.52
CA ARG A 402 32.63 -7.40 -21.04
C ARG A 402 32.43 -7.55 -22.55
N THR A 403 31.82 -6.57 -23.26
CA THR A 403 31.54 -6.68 -24.69
C THR A 403 32.38 -5.72 -25.54
N ARG A 404 32.43 -6.01 -26.85
CA ARG A 404 33.10 -5.14 -27.86
C ARG A 404 32.44 -3.75 -27.96
N LEU A 405 31.12 -3.67 -27.76
CA LEU A 405 30.41 -2.38 -27.73
C LEU A 405 31.00 -1.47 -26.65
N GLY A 406 31.14 -1.96 -25.44
CA GLY A 406 31.69 -1.18 -24.34
C GLY A 406 33.15 -0.79 -24.54
N LEU A 407 33.95 -1.65 -25.16
CA LEU A 407 35.32 -1.30 -25.54
C LEU A 407 35.34 -0.12 -26.51
N PHE A 408 34.52 -0.18 -27.57
CA PHE A 408 34.46 0.89 -28.58
C PHE A 408 33.87 2.19 -28.00
N VAL A 409 32.87 2.08 -27.10
CA VAL A 409 32.34 3.23 -26.38
C VAL A 409 33.45 3.93 -25.60
N ARG A 410 34.23 3.19 -24.79
CA ARG A 410 35.34 3.77 -24.02
C ARG A 410 36.42 4.38 -24.92
N ALA A 411 36.78 3.71 -26.00
CA ALA A 411 37.75 4.25 -26.97
C ALA A 411 37.27 5.57 -27.59
N THR A 412 35.99 5.64 -27.98
CA THR A 412 35.39 6.84 -28.60
C THR A 412 35.24 7.98 -27.59
N THR A 413 34.91 7.69 -26.31
CA THR A 413 34.80 8.71 -25.26
C THR A 413 36.18 9.26 -24.85
N GLN A 414 37.22 8.44 -24.90
CA GLN A 414 38.57 8.86 -24.50
C GLN A 414 39.24 9.73 -25.59
N ASN A 415 39.23 9.26 -26.84
CA ASN A 415 39.73 10.02 -27.99
C ASN A 415 39.03 9.60 -29.28
N ARG A 416 38.03 10.40 -29.70
CA ARG A 416 37.19 10.11 -30.85
C ARG A 416 37.97 10.05 -32.17
N THR A 417 38.91 10.99 -32.37
CA THR A 417 39.72 11.08 -33.58
C THR A 417 40.65 9.88 -33.71
N MET A 418 41.34 9.54 -32.61
CA MET A 418 42.25 8.39 -32.61
C MET A 418 41.49 7.07 -32.80
N ALA A 419 40.32 6.91 -32.15
CA ALA A 419 39.48 5.73 -32.35
C ALA A 419 39.06 5.56 -33.83
N ALA A 420 38.75 6.65 -34.53
CA ALA A 420 38.43 6.62 -35.95
C ALA A 420 39.65 6.22 -36.79
N CYS A 421 40.86 6.74 -36.47
CA CYS A 421 42.11 6.39 -37.18
C CYS A 421 42.45 4.90 -37.06
N VAL A 422 42.15 4.24 -35.94
CA VAL A 422 42.37 2.78 -35.77
C VAL A 422 41.20 1.92 -36.29
N GLY A 423 40.29 2.50 -37.08
CA GLY A 423 39.22 1.79 -37.78
C GLY A 423 37.89 1.62 -37.04
N VAL A 424 37.72 2.25 -35.86
CA VAL A 424 36.45 2.23 -35.19
C VAL A 424 35.43 3.11 -35.93
N ARG A 425 34.31 2.52 -36.34
CA ARG A 425 33.21 3.27 -36.97
C ARG A 425 32.42 4.03 -35.91
N THR A 426 32.93 5.21 -35.48
CA THR A 426 32.40 6.01 -34.36
C THR A 426 30.90 6.28 -34.47
N TRP A 427 30.37 6.57 -35.67
CA TRP A 427 28.96 6.79 -35.90
C TRP A 427 28.07 5.59 -35.55
N LYS A 428 28.56 4.34 -35.78
CA LYS A 428 27.83 3.13 -35.37
C LYS A 428 27.83 2.97 -33.83
N VAL A 429 28.98 3.28 -33.23
CA VAL A 429 29.14 3.21 -31.78
C VAL A 429 28.19 4.19 -31.10
N ASP A 430 28.12 5.42 -31.61
CA ASP A 430 27.20 6.45 -31.07
C ASP A 430 25.75 6.00 -31.19
N SER A 431 25.30 5.57 -32.38
CA SER A 431 23.91 5.16 -32.59
C SER A 431 23.51 3.96 -31.74
N TYR A 432 24.39 2.93 -31.61
CA TYR A 432 24.09 1.75 -30.80
C TYR A 432 24.13 2.04 -29.29
N ALA A 433 25.06 2.86 -28.82
CA ALA A 433 25.14 3.21 -27.42
C ALA A 433 23.99 4.13 -27.02
N PHE A 434 23.59 5.05 -27.92
CA PHE A 434 22.42 5.90 -27.68
C PHE A 434 21.12 5.07 -27.64
N ALA A 435 20.94 4.12 -28.60
CA ALA A 435 19.82 3.20 -28.61
C ALA A 435 19.78 2.31 -27.36
N PHE A 436 20.93 1.86 -26.88
CA PHE A 436 21.04 1.07 -25.66
C PHE A 436 20.63 1.88 -24.42
N GLY A 437 21.12 3.14 -24.30
CA GLY A 437 20.72 4.03 -23.21
C GLY A 437 19.23 4.39 -23.24
N ALA A 438 18.69 4.67 -24.45
CA ALA A 438 17.25 4.91 -24.65
C ALA A 438 16.41 3.66 -24.30
N GLY A 439 16.87 2.46 -24.66
CA GLY A 439 16.23 1.21 -24.31
C GLY A 439 16.20 0.97 -22.79
N ILE A 440 17.29 1.27 -22.07
CA ILE A 440 17.30 1.21 -20.60
C ILE A 440 16.30 2.19 -19.99
N ALA A 441 16.18 3.41 -20.52
CA ALA A 441 15.14 4.34 -20.11
C ALA A 441 13.74 3.76 -20.37
N GLY A 442 13.54 3.09 -21.53
CA GLY A 442 12.30 2.37 -21.81
C GLY A 442 11.95 1.30 -20.76
N LEU A 443 12.94 0.54 -20.28
CA LEU A 443 12.76 -0.38 -19.16
C LEU A 443 12.38 0.35 -17.86
N GLY A 444 12.93 1.55 -17.63
CA GLY A 444 12.51 2.43 -16.54
C GLY A 444 11.04 2.82 -16.66
N GLY A 445 10.57 3.12 -17.85
CA GLY A 445 9.16 3.37 -18.15
C GLY A 445 8.26 2.17 -17.89
N CYS A 446 8.70 0.97 -18.26
CA CYS A 446 8.01 -0.29 -17.94
C CYS A 446 7.89 -0.49 -16.42
N ALA A 447 8.94 -0.22 -15.64
CA ALA A 447 8.90 -0.28 -14.19
C ALA A 447 7.96 0.77 -13.59
N LEU A 448 7.97 1.99 -14.12
CA LEU A 448 7.08 3.07 -13.70
C LEU A 448 5.60 2.74 -13.92
N SER A 449 5.27 2.09 -15.02
CA SER A 449 3.89 1.69 -15.32
C SER A 449 3.30 0.70 -14.31
N GLN A 450 4.14 0.00 -13.53
CA GLN A 450 3.71 -0.91 -12.45
C GLN A 450 3.50 -0.22 -11.10
N ILE A 451 3.84 1.06 -10.98
CA ILE A 451 3.70 1.83 -9.74
C ILE A 451 2.58 2.86 -9.83
N GLY A 452 2.34 3.39 -11.04
CA GLY A 452 1.37 4.44 -11.25
C GLY A 452 0.84 4.48 -12.68
N ASN A 453 -0.11 5.37 -12.90
CA ASN A 453 -0.72 5.55 -14.21
C ASN A 453 0.29 6.13 -15.21
N VAL A 454 0.14 5.73 -16.46
CA VAL A 454 0.98 6.17 -17.57
C VAL A 454 0.32 7.34 -18.27
N GLY A 455 0.99 8.49 -18.29
CA GLY A 455 0.54 9.70 -18.95
C GLY A 455 1.52 10.19 -20.02
N PRO A 456 1.06 11.04 -20.95
CA PRO A 456 1.93 11.62 -21.98
C PRO A 456 3.04 12.53 -21.43
N ASP A 457 2.89 13.04 -20.22
CA ASP A 457 3.81 13.92 -19.51
C ASP A 457 4.75 13.18 -18.53
N LEU A 458 4.64 11.84 -18.46
CA LEU A 458 5.43 10.99 -17.58
C LEU A 458 6.94 11.30 -17.68
N GLY A 459 7.44 11.47 -18.90
CA GLY A 459 8.84 11.74 -19.16
C GLY A 459 9.36 13.01 -18.53
N GLN A 460 8.57 14.08 -18.60
CA GLN A 460 8.94 15.39 -18.04
C GLN A 460 9.05 15.38 -16.52
N ALA A 461 8.26 14.56 -15.84
CA ALA A 461 8.30 14.45 -14.38
C ALA A 461 9.62 13.87 -13.86
N TYR A 462 10.29 13.02 -14.67
CA TYR A 462 11.49 12.28 -14.24
C TYR A 462 12.79 12.76 -14.87
N ILE A 463 12.76 13.56 -15.95
CA ILE A 463 13.99 14.00 -16.63
C ILE A 463 14.90 14.84 -15.72
N ILE A 464 14.30 15.75 -14.95
CA ILE A 464 15.04 16.63 -14.03
C ILE A 464 15.70 15.80 -12.94
N ASP A 465 14.95 14.88 -12.31
CA ASP A 465 15.45 14.01 -11.27
C ASP A 465 16.57 13.10 -11.79
N SER A 466 16.43 12.55 -13.00
CA SER A 466 17.45 11.74 -13.66
C SER A 466 18.72 12.52 -13.94
N PHE A 467 18.58 13.76 -14.40
CA PHE A 467 19.71 14.64 -14.63
C PHE A 467 20.43 14.97 -13.32
N MET A 468 19.70 15.27 -12.25
CA MET A 468 20.26 15.50 -10.92
C MET A 468 21.08 14.29 -10.43
N VAL A 469 20.57 13.07 -10.62
CA VAL A 469 21.28 11.83 -10.27
C VAL A 469 22.61 11.71 -11.02
N VAL A 470 22.59 11.93 -12.34
CA VAL A 470 23.80 11.79 -13.20
C VAL A 470 24.86 12.85 -12.84
N VAL A 471 24.44 14.09 -12.60
CA VAL A 471 25.36 15.16 -12.26
C VAL A 471 25.92 14.97 -10.86
N LEU A 472 25.10 14.60 -9.88
CA LEU A 472 25.54 14.27 -8.52
C LEU A 472 26.51 13.07 -8.52
N GLY A 473 26.18 12.02 -9.27
CA GLY A 473 26.98 10.80 -9.35
C GLY A 473 28.33 11.00 -10.05
N GLY A 474 28.38 11.94 -10.99
CA GLY A 474 29.50 12.16 -11.94
C GLY A 474 29.20 11.55 -13.30
N VAL A 475 29.28 12.39 -14.31
CA VAL A 475 28.89 12.05 -15.70
C VAL A 475 29.65 10.83 -16.23
N GLY A 476 28.91 9.84 -16.74
CA GLY A 476 29.47 8.62 -17.31
C GLY A 476 30.01 7.59 -16.31
N GLN A 477 29.77 7.79 -15.00
CA GLN A 477 30.18 6.88 -13.92
C GLN A 477 29.01 6.04 -13.42
N LEU A 478 28.97 4.74 -13.72
CA LEU A 478 27.92 3.83 -13.26
C LEU A 478 27.79 3.78 -11.73
N ALA A 479 28.93 3.66 -11.03
CA ALA A 479 28.93 3.62 -9.57
C ALA A 479 28.37 4.93 -8.96
N GLY A 480 28.71 6.07 -9.57
CA GLY A 480 28.18 7.37 -9.17
C GLY A 480 26.68 7.47 -9.39
N THR A 481 26.19 6.99 -10.53
CA THR A 481 24.76 6.97 -10.84
C THR A 481 23.98 6.13 -9.82
N ILE A 482 24.51 4.95 -9.43
CA ILE A 482 23.88 4.09 -8.42
C ILE A 482 23.77 4.82 -7.06
N VAL A 483 24.89 5.35 -6.57
CA VAL A 483 24.94 6.04 -5.28
C VAL A 483 24.06 7.30 -5.32
N GLY A 484 24.10 8.06 -6.41
CA GLY A 484 23.28 9.25 -6.62
C GLY A 484 21.79 8.92 -6.62
N ALA A 485 21.36 7.89 -7.35
CA ALA A 485 19.95 7.50 -7.46
C ALA A 485 19.36 7.06 -6.12
N PHE A 486 20.02 6.14 -5.43
CA PHE A 486 19.55 5.70 -4.12
C PHE A 486 19.68 6.81 -3.05
N GLY A 487 20.76 7.57 -3.07
CA GLY A 487 20.94 8.70 -2.15
C GLY A 487 19.82 9.74 -2.29
N LEU A 488 19.52 10.17 -3.53
CA LEU A 488 18.45 11.15 -3.78
C LEU A 488 17.06 10.56 -3.50
N GLY A 489 16.83 9.30 -3.83
CA GLY A 489 15.58 8.61 -3.51
C GLY A 489 15.31 8.57 -2.01
N ILE A 490 16.32 8.21 -1.22
CA ILE A 490 16.22 8.17 0.25
C ILE A 490 16.02 9.59 0.80
N ILE A 491 16.87 10.55 0.44
CA ILE A 491 16.77 11.95 0.94
C ILE A 491 15.39 12.52 0.64
N ASN A 492 14.87 12.31 -0.57
CA ASN A 492 13.55 12.80 -0.96
C ASN A 492 12.45 12.22 -0.05
N LYS A 493 12.46 10.90 0.16
CA LYS A 493 11.44 10.21 0.99
C LYS A 493 11.54 10.52 2.48
N PHE A 494 12.69 10.93 2.99
CA PHE A 494 12.82 11.41 4.37
C PHE A 494 12.35 12.86 4.55
N ILE A 495 12.44 13.69 3.51
CA ILE A 495 12.02 15.11 3.58
C ILE A 495 10.51 15.24 3.28
N GLU A 496 9.98 14.41 2.40
CA GLU A 496 8.60 14.47 1.90
C GLU A 496 7.51 14.50 3.00
N PRO A 497 7.59 13.72 4.12
CA PRO A 497 6.58 13.75 5.18
C PRO A 497 6.50 15.10 5.92
N PHE A 498 7.57 15.88 5.94
CA PHE A 498 7.64 17.16 6.67
C PHE A 498 7.22 18.36 5.81
N TYR A 499 7.56 18.35 4.53
CA TYR A 499 7.40 19.51 3.64
C TYR A 499 6.55 19.23 2.42
N GLY A 500 6.12 17.99 2.22
CA GLY A 500 5.39 17.56 1.02
C GLY A 500 6.30 17.31 -0.18
N ALA A 501 5.78 16.63 -1.20
CA ALA A 501 6.56 16.13 -2.36
C ALA A 501 7.22 17.26 -3.19
N VAL A 502 6.52 18.39 -3.37
CA VAL A 502 7.01 19.51 -4.19
C VAL A 502 8.20 20.22 -3.52
N LEU A 503 8.03 20.60 -2.24
CA LEU A 503 9.10 21.28 -1.50
C LEU A 503 10.29 20.35 -1.25
N ALA A 504 10.08 19.05 -1.07
CA ALA A 504 11.16 18.07 -0.98
C ALA A 504 12.03 18.08 -2.24
N LYS A 505 11.44 18.09 -3.44
CA LYS A 505 12.17 18.19 -4.71
C LYS A 505 12.96 19.49 -4.83
N ILE A 506 12.35 20.63 -4.44
CA ILE A 506 13.04 21.94 -4.46
C ILE A 506 14.23 21.92 -3.50
N PHE A 507 14.07 21.38 -2.30
CA PHE A 507 15.14 21.26 -1.32
C PHE A 507 16.29 20.39 -1.82
N VAL A 508 15.97 19.23 -2.42
CA VAL A 508 16.95 18.33 -3.02
C VAL A 508 17.71 19.03 -4.17
N LEU A 509 17.00 19.77 -5.03
CA LEU A 509 17.62 20.54 -6.10
C LEU A 509 18.59 21.58 -5.56
N ALA A 510 18.19 22.36 -4.54
CA ALA A 510 19.05 23.35 -3.90
C ALA A 510 20.31 22.71 -3.28
N LEU A 511 20.15 21.56 -2.62
CA LEU A 511 21.27 20.80 -2.05
C LEU A 511 22.26 20.36 -3.13
N ILE A 512 21.76 19.87 -4.27
CA ILE A 512 22.62 19.46 -5.39
C ILE A 512 23.35 20.64 -6.00
N VAL A 513 22.68 21.79 -6.19
CA VAL A 513 23.33 23.02 -6.70
C VAL A 513 24.48 23.44 -5.78
N LEU A 514 24.26 23.45 -4.46
CA LEU A 514 25.30 23.75 -3.48
C LEU A 514 26.45 22.72 -3.50
N PHE A 515 26.12 21.45 -3.70
CA PHE A 515 27.11 20.38 -3.79
C PHE A 515 28.00 20.55 -5.04
N ILE A 516 27.39 20.83 -6.22
CA ILE A 516 28.11 21.01 -7.48
C ILE A 516 29.02 22.23 -7.43
N GLN A 517 28.62 23.32 -6.76
CA GLN A 517 29.48 24.49 -6.56
C GLN A 517 30.78 24.12 -5.82
N LYS A 518 30.74 23.18 -4.88
CA LYS A 518 31.92 22.68 -4.16
C LYS A 518 32.68 21.57 -4.88
N ARG A 519 31.95 20.69 -5.62
CA ARG A 519 32.51 19.54 -6.35
C ARG A 519 31.90 19.43 -7.75
N PRO A 520 32.36 20.22 -8.72
CA PRO A 520 31.78 20.24 -10.07
C PRO A 520 31.91 18.91 -10.84
N GLN A 521 32.84 18.04 -10.41
CA GLN A 521 33.03 16.70 -11.03
C GLN A 521 32.09 15.63 -10.48
N GLY A 522 31.18 15.95 -9.55
CA GLY A 522 30.31 14.99 -8.88
C GLY A 522 31.01 14.18 -7.79
N LEU A 523 30.34 13.09 -7.32
CA LEU A 523 30.87 12.21 -6.27
C LEU A 523 32.04 11.36 -6.78
N PHE A 524 32.01 10.94 -8.04
CA PHE A 524 33.02 10.09 -8.67
C PHE A 524 33.62 10.80 -9.88
N ALA A 525 34.77 11.44 -9.71
CA ALA A 525 35.48 12.08 -10.81
C ALA A 525 36.07 11.05 -11.79
N LEU A 526 35.99 11.31 -13.09
CA LEU A 526 36.69 10.54 -14.11
C LEU A 526 38.21 10.76 -13.96
N LYS A 527 38.94 9.72 -13.60
CA LYS A 527 40.40 9.73 -13.64
C LYS A 527 40.85 9.73 -15.11
N GLY A 528 41.51 10.79 -15.56
CA GLY A 528 42.15 10.86 -16.89
C GLY A 528 41.53 11.77 -17.94
N ARG A 529 40.41 12.47 -17.65
CA ARG A 529 39.97 13.60 -18.49
C ARG A 529 40.60 14.87 -17.91
N SER A 530 41.56 15.45 -18.66
CA SER A 530 42.07 16.78 -18.32
C SER A 530 40.91 17.75 -18.22
N ALA A 531 40.89 18.53 -17.15
CA ALA A 531 39.96 19.62 -16.94
C ALA A 531 40.33 20.79 -17.89
N GLU A 532 40.19 20.54 -19.19
CA GLU A 532 40.34 21.57 -20.24
C GLU A 532 39.08 21.50 -21.10
N ALA A 533 38.09 22.29 -20.73
CA ALA A 533 37.24 23.09 -21.58
C ALA A 533 36.46 24.07 -20.70
#